data_89ef07cdce0efa8c054a8418544ab89c
#
_entry.id   89ef07cdce0efa8c054a8418544ab89c
#
_cell.length_a   1.000
_cell.length_b   1.000
_cell.length_c   1.000
_cell.angle_alpha   90.00
_cell.angle_beta   90.00
_cell.angle_gamma   90.00
#
_symmetry.space_group_name_H-M   'P 1'
#
loop_
_entity.id
_entity.type
_entity.pdbx_description
1 polymer ?
#
loop_
_entity_poly.entity_id
_entity_poly.type
_entity_poly.pdbx_seq_one_letter_code
_entity_poly.pdbx_strand_id
1 'polypeptide(L)'
;MELKLDTNKEYGLVLEGGGAKGAYQIGAWKALKEAGIHVKGIAGTSVGALNGALIAMDDFEKAERIWETIRYSRVMDVDDELVEQLKTSGLKDIAALGLSELIPAAKKVLKDRGFDIAPLRSLIEEVVDEEKIRNSEKELYVVTYSLSDRKPMVVNVKEVPDGEIADMLMASAYLIGFRREKLGGKYYMDGGGVNNVPIDVLIEKGYKDILVFRIYGYGVDTERRLKVPDDVHLYHVAPRQDLGGLLEFDRRRARKNMVLGYFDAKRMLYGLEGRAFYLDAPESEIYYFNRLLAEAPELLADIWPQLSETELFTAQMASCRRYTEEWFPKLAKALHLKEDWDYRELYLSLLEHLARQYKISRFKIYRCV
;
A
#
# COMPACT_ATOMS: atom_id res chain seq x y z
N MET A 1 13.55 -15.53 -11.25
CA MET A 1 13.32 -14.07 -11.07
C MET A 1 14.62 -13.44 -10.59
N GLU A 2 14.99 -12.33 -11.18
CA GLU A 2 16.16 -11.54 -10.82
C GLU A 2 15.74 -10.36 -9.94
N LEU A 3 16.46 -10.11 -8.85
CA LEU A 3 16.20 -8.96 -7.99
C LEU A 3 16.67 -7.67 -8.69
N LYS A 4 15.81 -6.65 -8.74
CA LYS A 4 16.09 -5.37 -9.43
C LYS A 4 16.82 -4.36 -8.55
N LEU A 5 16.83 -4.56 -7.25
CA LEU A 5 17.53 -3.72 -6.27
C LEU A 5 18.85 -4.35 -5.84
N ASP A 6 19.82 -3.50 -5.53
CA ASP A 6 21.13 -3.92 -5.02
C ASP A 6 21.06 -4.12 -3.50
N THR A 7 21.30 -5.34 -3.03
CA THR A 7 21.29 -5.69 -1.60
C THR A 7 22.47 -5.13 -0.82
N ASN A 8 23.50 -4.60 -1.49
CA ASN A 8 24.65 -3.97 -0.84
C ASN A 8 24.44 -2.48 -0.55
N LYS A 9 23.32 -1.90 -1.02
CA LYS A 9 22.96 -0.50 -0.77
C LYS A 9 22.12 -0.35 0.49
N GLU A 10 22.22 0.83 1.09
CA GLU A 10 21.32 1.30 2.15
C GLU A 10 20.21 2.16 1.54
N TYR A 11 18.96 1.86 1.89
CA TYR A 11 17.79 2.53 1.35
C TYR A 11 17.12 3.42 2.38
N GLY A 12 16.58 4.56 1.91
CA GLY A 12 15.54 5.27 2.61
C GLY A 12 14.19 4.59 2.43
N LEU A 13 13.30 4.67 3.40
CA LEU A 13 11.93 4.15 3.34
C LEU A 13 10.93 5.22 3.76
N VAL A 14 10.06 5.61 2.84
CA VAL A 14 8.95 6.53 3.09
C VAL A 14 7.67 5.73 3.31
N LEU A 15 6.98 6.06 4.40
CA LEU A 15 5.72 5.43 4.80
C LEU A 15 4.59 6.47 4.82
N GLU A 16 3.71 6.41 3.84
CA GLU A 16 2.56 7.30 3.72
C GLU A 16 1.58 7.12 4.89
N GLY A 17 0.96 8.21 5.35
CA GLY A 17 -0.12 8.19 6.32
C GLY A 17 -1.44 7.69 5.73
N GLY A 18 -2.28 7.01 6.54
CA GLY A 18 -3.56 6.50 6.02
C GLY A 18 -4.30 5.51 6.92
N GLY A 19 -4.14 5.59 8.23
CA GLY A 19 -4.91 4.84 9.23
C GLY A 19 -4.91 3.32 9.00
N ALA A 20 -6.08 2.72 8.93
CA ALA A 20 -6.26 1.26 8.80
C ALA A 20 -5.61 0.64 7.54
N LYS A 21 -5.29 1.46 6.53
CA LYS A 21 -4.58 1.00 5.33
C LYS A 21 -3.12 0.61 5.60
N GLY A 22 -2.55 1.02 6.75
CA GLY A 22 -1.16 0.77 7.14
C GLY A 22 -0.76 -0.71 7.18
N ALA A 23 -1.69 -1.64 7.32
CA ALA A 23 -1.43 -3.08 7.21
C ALA A 23 -0.71 -3.46 5.91
N TYR A 24 -0.99 -2.77 4.81
CA TYR A 24 -0.33 -2.94 3.52
C TYR A 24 1.18 -2.74 3.61
N GLN A 25 1.63 -1.72 4.35
CA GLN A 25 3.05 -1.40 4.52
C GLN A 25 3.82 -2.51 5.23
N ILE A 26 3.19 -3.19 6.19
CA ILE A 26 3.81 -4.32 6.89
C ILE A 26 3.99 -5.53 5.96
N GLY A 27 2.99 -5.80 5.10
CA GLY A 27 3.16 -6.81 4.05
C GLY A 27 4.27 -6.48 3.07
N ALA A 28 4.37 -5.22 2.65
CA ALA A 28 5.44 -4.75 1.78
C ALA A 28 6.83 -4.87 2.46
N TRP A 29 6.93 -4.52 3.73
CA TRP A 29 8.15 -4.70 4.52
C TRP A 29 8.57 -6.17 4.61
N LYS A 30 7.65 -7.12 4.76
CA LYS A 30 7.94 -8.56 4.70
C LYS A 30 8.73 -8.93 3.45
N ALA A 31 8.27 -8.45 2.29
CA ALA A 31 8.93 -8.74 1.03
C ALA A 31 10.34 -8.13 0.93
N LEU A 32 10.56 -6.92 1.48
CA LEU A 32 11.88 -6.32 1.56
C LEU A 32 12.83 -7.14 2.45
N LYS A 33 12.36 -7.58 3.62
CA LYS A 33 13.16 -8.43 4.53
C LYS A 33 13.56 -9.74 3.86
N GLU A 34 12.63 -10.42 3.19
CA GLU A 34 12.90 -11.67 2.47
C GLU A 34 13.89 -11.47 1.30
N ALA A 35 13.88 -10.30 0.67
CA ALA A 35 14.79 -9.96 -0.41
C ALA A 35 16.16 -9.46 0.08
N GLY A 36 16.38 -9.32 1.39
CA GLY A 36 17.64 -8.82 1.95
C GLY A 36 17.87 -7.32 1.68
N ILE A 37 16.81 -6.52 1.56
CA ILE A 37 16.94 -5.07 1.34
C ILE A 37 17.18 -4.35 2.67
N HIS A 38 18.26 -3.59 2.74
CA HIS A 38 18.69 -2.87 3.92
C HIS A 38 18.08 -1.47 3.97
N VAL A 39 17.14 -1.25 4.89
CA VAL A 39 16.56 0.07 5.19
C VAL A 39 17.40 0.72 6.29
N LYS A 40 17.85 1.96 6.06
CA LYS A 40 18.66 2.75 7.01
C LYS A 40 17.90 3.96 7.57
N GLY A 41 17.24 4.72 6.73
CA GLY A 41 16.44 5.88 7.12
C GLY A 41 14.97 5.64 6.84
N ILE A 42 14.12 6.02 7.78
CA ILE A 42 12.68 5.87 7.68
C ILE A 42 12.04 7.25 7.88
N ALA A 43 11.14 7.66 6.99
CA ALA A 43 10.31 8.83 7.20
C ALA A 43 8.84 8.41 7.12
N GLY A 44 8.07 8.73 8.15
CA GLY A 44 6.68 8.31 8.25
C GLY A 44 5.74 9.39 8.78
N THR A 45 4.50 9.31 8.32
CA THR A 45 3.42 10.20 8.75
C THR A 45 2.25 9.37 9.29
N SER A 46 1.68 9.75 10.44
CA SER A 46 0.52 9.08 11.02
C SER A 46 0.79 7.56 11.23
N VAL A 47 -0.06 6.69 10.69
CA VAL A 47 0.17 5.23 10.71
C VAL A 47 1.52 4.85 10.11
N GLY A 48 2.03 5.63 9.16
CA GLY A 48 3.36 5.42 8.60
C GLY A 48 4.48 5.64 9.62
N ALA A 49 4.31 6.59 10.56
CA ALA A 49 5.24 6.78 11.67
C ALA A 49 5.17 5.61 12.67
N LEU A 50 3.97 5.10 12.95
CA LEU A 50 3.77 3.93 13.84
C LEU A 50 4.40 2.66 13.25
N ASN A 51 4.17 2.40 11.98
CA ASN A 51 4.81 1.30 11.26
C ASN A 51 6.33 1.51 11.16
N GLY A 52 6.77 2.75 10.98
CA GLY A 52 8.18 3.14 10.98
C GLY A 52 8.89 2.79 12.28
N ALA A 53 8.23 2.97 13.43
CA ALA A 53 8.77 2.56 14.73
C ALA A 53 8.96 1.04 14.81
N LEU A 54 7.98 0.25 14.34
CA LEU A 54 8.08 -1.21 14.28
C LEU A 54 9.23 -1.67 13.36
N ILE A 55 9.40 -0.99 12.21
CA ILE A 55 10.50 -1.26 11.28
C ILE A 55 11.85 -0.85 11.87
N ALA A 56 11.90 0.27 12.59
CA ALA A 56 13.12 0.71 13.28
C ALA A 56 13.58 -0.29 14.33
N MET A 57 12.66 -0.88 15.08
CA MET A 57 12.92 -1.96 16.05
C MET A 57 13.26 -3.31 15.41
N ASP A 58 13.07 -3.44 14.10
CA ASP A 58 13.15 -4.71 13.34
C ASP A 58 12.29 -5.86 13.89
N ASP A 59 11.18 -5.54 14.53
CA ASP A 59 10.27 -6.49 15.17
C ASP A 59 9.08 -6.83 14.25
N PHE A 60 9.37 -7.62 13.21
CA PHE A 60 8.36 -8.00 12.20
C PHE A 60 7.22 -8.81 12.81
N GLU A 61 7.52 -9.76 13.68
CA GLU A 61 6.51 -10.63 14.29
C GLU A 61 5.51 -9.81 15.13
N LYS A 62 6.00 -8.81 15.85
CA LYS A 62 5.15 -7.88 16.59
C LYS A 62 4.27 -7.06 15.66
N ALA A 63 4.84 -6.53 14.57
CA ALA A 63 4.12 -5.77 13.56
C ALA A 63 3.00 -6.59 12.91
N GLU A 64 3.30 -7.80 12.46
CA GLU A 64 2.32 -8.73 11.86
C GLU A 64 1.20 -9.04 12.85
N ARG A 65 1.53 -9.38 14.10
CA ARG A 65 0.55 -9.70 15.15
C ARG A 65 -0.38 -8.53 15.47
N ILE A 66 0.12 -7.30 15.54
CA ILE A 66 -0.69 -6.11 15.79
C ILE A 66 -1.73 -5.96 14.69
N TRP A 67 -1.32 -6.02 13.43
CA TRP A 67 -2.23 -5.87 12.30
C TRP A 67 -3.18 -7.06 12.11
N GLU A 68 -2.76 -8.27 12.46
CA GLU A 68 -3.64 -9.45 12.45
C GLU A 68 -4.74 -9.40 13.53
N THR A 69 -4.49 -8.68 14.62
CA THR A 69 -5.41 -8.58 15.74
C THR A 69 -6.08 -7.22 15.88
N ILE A 70 -5.79 -6.29 14.95
CA ILE A 70 -6.34 -4.93 14.97
C ILE A 70 -7.87 -4.92 15.00
N ARG A 71 -8.43 -4.01 15.79
CA ARG A 71 -9.88 -3.76 15.94
C ARG A 71 -10.13 -2.30 16.14
N TYR A 72 -11.38 -1.87 15.95
CA TYR A 72 -11.80 -0.50 16.20
C TYR A 72 -11.54 -0.06 17.65
N SER A 73 -11.90 -0.91 18.62
CA SER A 73 -11.71 -0.66 20.05
C SER A 73 -10.24 -0.49 20.48
N ARG A 74 -9.29 -0.95 19.67
CA ARG A 74 -7.85 -0.76 19.92
C ARG A 74 -7.34 0.62 19.52
N VAL A 75 -8.10 1.34 18.70
CA VAL A 75 -7.70 2.65 18.14
C VAL A 75 -8.63 3.76 18.61
N MET A 76 -9.91 3.44 18.80
CA MET A 76 -10.96 4.41 19.14
C MET A 76 -11.84 3.86 20.26
N ASP A 77 -12.41 4.75 21.05
CA ASP A 77 -13.40 4.41 22.10
C ASP A 77 -14.76 4.06 21.46
N VAL A 78 -14.83 2.88 20.81
CA VAL A 78 -16.03 2.33 20.15
C VAL A 78 -16.18 0.85 20.44
N ASP A 79 -17.45 0.38 20.43
CA ASP A 79 -17.77 -1.02 20.59
C ASP A 79 -17.64 -1.75 19.25
N ASP A 80 -16.78 -2.77 19.18
CA ASP A 80 -16.55 -3.57 17.97
C ASP A 80 -17.81 -4.32 17.51
N GLU A 81 -18.66 -4.80 18.44
CA GLU A 81 -19.89 -5.52 18.09
C GLU A 81 -20.92 -4.58 17.46
N LEU A 82 -21.03 -3.36 17.99
CA LEU A 82 -21.90 -2.34 17.42
C LEU A 82 -21.47 -1.96 15.99
N VAL A 83 -20.17 -1.79 15.78
CA VAL A 83 -19.64 -1.48 14.44
C VAL A 83 -19.94 -2.62 13.44
N GLU A 84 -19.79 -3.88 13.86
CA GLU A 84 -20.08 -5.04 13.00
C GLU A 84 -21.58 -5.17 12.68
N GLN A 85 -22.47 -4.89 13.66
CA GLN A 85 -23.92 -4.86 13.44
C GLN A 85 -24.33 -3.78 12.43
N LEU A 86 -23.74 -2.59 12.52
CA LEU A 86 -23.99 -1.49 11.60
C LEU A 86 -23.55 -1.82 10.17
N LYS A 87 -22.40 -2.48 9.99
CA LYS A 87 -21.94 -2.96 8.68
C LYS A 87 -22.87 -3.97 8.04
N THR A 88 -23.47 -4.85 8.83
CA THR A 88 -24.40 -5.89 8.34
C THR A 88 -25.77 -5.37 8.00
N SER A 89 -26.20 -4.24 8.56
CA SER A 89 -27.53 -3.65 8.37
C SER A 89 -27.73 -2.90 7.03
N GLY A 90 -26.76 -2.94 6.12
CA GLY A 90 -26.94 -2.46 4.73
C GLY A 90 -26.71 -0.96 4.50
N LEU A 91 -26.28 -0.21 5.50
CA LEU A 91 -25.93 1.22 5.41
C LEU A 91 -24.54 1.42 4.75
N LYS A 92 -24.34 0.81 3.58
CA LYS A 92 -23.02 0.76 2.90
C LYS A 92 -22.48 2.11 2.44
N ASP A 93 -23.38 3.07 2.16
CA ASP A 93 -22.98 4.36 1.57
C ASP A 93 -22.38 5.35 2.60
N ILE A 94 -22.57 5.08 3.88
CA ILE A 94 -22.06 5.91 4.97
C ILE A 94 -20.65 5.46 5.39
N ALA A 95 -20.27 4.22 5.11
CA ALA A 95 -18.94 3.67 5.38
C ALA A 95 -17.81 4.37 4.60
N ALA A 96 -18.10 4.98 3.47
CA ALA A 96 -17.14 5.72 2.66
C ALA A 96 -16.61 6.98 3.38
N LEU A 97 -17.37 7.55 4.32
CA LEU A 97 -16.99 8.71 5.13
C LEU A 97 -16.52 8.34 6.55
N GLY A 98 -16.66 7.08 6.97
CA GLY A 98 -16.09 6.54 8.21
C GLY A 98 -16.62 7.10 9.53
N LEU A 99 -17.43 8.16 9.52
CA LEU A 99 -17.82 8.89 10.73
C LEU A 99 -19.33 8.88 11.03
N SER A 100 -20.19 8.66 10.06
CA SER A 100 -21.64 8.85 10.22
C SER A 100 -22.41 7.61 10.69
N GLU A 101 -21.85 6.42 10.57
CA GLU A 101 -22.48 5.18 11.09
C GLU A 101 -22.27 4.96 12.59
N LEU A 102 -21.39 5.75 13.19
CA LEU A 102 -21.21 5.82 14.62
C LEU A 102 -22.26 6.74 15.27
N ILE A 103 -23.52 6.77 14.78
CA ILE A 103 -24.52 7.76 15.24
C ILE A 103 -24.73 7.76 16.76
N PRO A 104 -24.76 6.64 17.50
CA PRO A 104 -24.76 6.69 18.96
C PRO A 104 -23.41 7.10 19.53
N ALA A 105 -22.31 6.59 18.95
CA ALA A 105 -20.95 7.00 19.29
C ALA A 105 -20.66 8.42 18.79
N ALA A 106 -21.14 8.84 17.61
CA ALA A 106 -21.04 10.20 17.11
C ALA A 106 -21.76 11.22 17.99
N LYS A 107 -22.91 10.88 18.60
CA LYS A 107 -23.56 11.73 19.60
C LYS A 107 -22.73 11.87 20.88
N LYS A 108 -22.09 10.78 21.34
CA LYS A 108 -21.13 10.80 22.45
C LYS A 108 -19.90 11.62 22.08
N VAL A 109 -19.32 11.37 20.90
CA VAL A 109 -18.16 12.07 20.35
C VAL A 109 -18.42 13.57 20.17
N LEU A 110 -19.60 13.97 19.68
CA LEU A 110 -20.01 15.37 19.59
C LEU A 110 -20.18 16.01 20.98
N LYS A 111 -20.74 15.28 21.94
CA LYS A 111 -20.90 15.74 23.34
C LYS A 111 -19.55 15.87 24.03
N ASP A 112 -18.65 14.94 23.82
CA ASP A 112 -17.34 14.85 24.48
C ASP A 112 -16.21 15.56 23.67
N ARG A 113 -16.55 16.25 22.59
CA ARG A 113 -15.63 17.01 21.69
C ARG A 113 -14.55 16.17 21.01
N GLY A 114 -14.81 14.92 20.66
CA GLY A 114 -13.93 14.02 19.93
C GLY A 114 -13.83 12.62 20.51
N PHE A 115 -13.24 11.69 19.75
CA PHE A 115 -12.92 10.34 20.24
C PHE A 115 -11.85 10.39 21.33
N ASP A 116 -11.96 9.49 22.31
CA ASP A 116 -10.90 9.33 23.30
C ASP A 116 -9.63 8.79 22.64
N ILE A 117 -8.49 9.36 23.00
CA ILE A 117 -7.18 8.95 22.50
C ILE A 117 -6.57 7.80 23.31
N ALA A 118 -7.15 7.46 24.45
CA ALA A 118 -6.60 6.45 25.37
C ALA A 118 -6.38 5.09 24.70
N PRO A 119 -7.29 4.53 23.85
CA PRO A 119 -7.03 3.27 23.19
C PRO A 119 -5.80 3.33 22.27
N LEU A 120 -5.68 4.36 21.43
CA LEU A 120 -4.53 4.52 20.54
C LEU A 120 -3.24 4.76 21.33
N ARG A 121 -3.28 5.56 22.40
CA ARG A 121 -2.15 5.78 23.30
C ARG A 121 -1.67 4.46 23.89
N SER A 122 -2.58 3.66 24.47
CA SER A 122 -2.25 2.35 25.04
C SER A 122 -1.66 1.39 24.00
N LEU A 123 -2.18 1.42 22.77
CA LEU A 123 -1.60 0.64 21.66
C LEU A 123 -0.18 1.09 21.35
N ILE A 124 0.08 2.39 21.27
CA ILE A 124 1.42 2.92 20.99
C ILE A 124 2.38 2.55 22.12
N GLU A 125 1.99 2.72 23.38
CA GLU A 125 2.80 2.36 24.56
C GLU A 125 3.10 0.86 24.63
N GLU A 126 2.17 -0.01 24.22
CA GLU A 126 2.39 -1.47 24.11
C GLU A 126 3.39 -1.80 22.99
N VAL A 127 3.32 -1.05 21.89
CA VAL A 127 4.11 -1.31 20.67
C VAL A 127 5.53 -0.80 20.80
N VAL A 128 5.73 0.39 21.35
CA VAL A 128 7.00 1.11 21.37
C VAL A 128 7.92 0.55 22.45
N ASP A 129 9.06 0.07 22.02
CA ASP A 129 10.21 -0.20 22.87
C ASP A 129 11.26 0.90 22.58
N GLU A 130 11.27 1.91 23.44
CA GLU A 130 12.09 3.10 23.21
C GLU A 130 13.58 2.76 23.20
N GLU A 131 14.02 1.83 24.05
CA GLU A 131 15.42 1.39 24.09
C GLU A 131 15.84 0.73 22.77
N LYS A 132 14.99 -0.14 22.21
CA LYS A 132 15.25 -0.74 20.90
C LYS A 132 15.32 0.30 19.78
N ILE A 133 14.45 1.31 19.79
CA ILE A 133 14.46 2.38 18.78
C ILE A 133 15.75 3.20 18.89
N ARG A 134 16.15 3.59 20.10
CA ARG A 134 17.37 4.40 20.33
C ARG A 134 18.63 3.64 19.94
N ASN A 135 18.69 2.35 20.22
CA ASN A 135 19.84 1.49 19.91
C ASN A 135 19.82 0.95 18.47
N SER A 136 18.76 1.17 17.72
CA SER A 136 18.68 0.75 16.32
C SER A 136 19.71 1.49 15.46
N GLU A 137 20.25 0.81 14.45
CA GLU A 137 21.04 1.45 13.40
C GLU A 137 20.19 2.30 12.45
N LYS A 138 18.87 2.06 12.42
CA LYS A 138 17.93 2.79 11.57
C LYS A 138 17.58 4.13 12.21
N GLU A 139 17.41 5.15 11.38
CA GLU A 139 16.88 6.45 11.78
C GLU A 139 15.39 6.52 11.48
N LEU A 140 14.62 7.14 12.37
CA LEU A 140 13.18 7.34 12.18
C LEU A 140 12.85 8.84 12.29
N TYR A 141 12.35 9.39 11.20
CA TYR A 141 11.84 10.76 11.09
C TYR A 141 10.32 10.74 11.07
N VAL A 142 9.71 11.44 12.00
CA VAL A 142 8.26 11.51 12.20
C VAL A 142 7.76 12.89 11.82
N VAL A 143 6.73 12.94 10.97
CA VAL A 143 6.11 14.21 10.56
C VAL A 143 4.89 14.48 11.43
N THR A 144 4.80 15.69 11.97
CA THR A 144 3.63 16.20 12.71
C THR A 144 3.46 17.69 12.48
N TYR A 145 2.38 18.28 12.99
CA TYR A 145 2.17 19.72 13.01
C TYR A 145 1.94 20.20 14.43
N SER A 146 2.81 21.08 14.92
CA SER A 146 2.61 21.73 16.23
C SER A 146 1.56 22.82 16.10
N LEU A 147 0.39 22.62 16.71
CA LEU A 147 -0.65 23.65 16.81
C LEU A 147 -0.21 24.77 17.74
N SER A 148 0.56 24.47 18.78
CA SER A 148 1.07 25.43 19.73
C SER A 148 2.08 26.37 19.09
N ASP A 149 3.02 25.85 18.29
CA ASP A 149 4.07 26.62 17.61
C ASP A 149 3.65 27.07 16.20
N ARG A 150 2.50 26.59 15.70
CA ARG A 150 1.92 26.89 14.37
C ARG A 150 2.87 26.57 13.21
N LYS A 151 3.56 25.44 13.29
CA LYS A 151 4.52 25.04 12.23
C LYS A 151 4.53 23.51 12.02
N PRO A 152 4.84 23.06 10.78
CA PRO A 152 5.18 21.67 10.56
C PRO A 152 6.47 21.31 11.29
N MET A 153 6.55 20.06 11.70
CA MET A 153 7.73 19.52 12.38
C MET A 153 8.09 18.17 11.78
N VAL A 154 9.40 18.00 11.56
CA VAL A 154 10.01 16.71 11.26
C VAL A 154 10.94 16.41 12.44
N VAL A 155 10.69 15.31 13.12
CA VAL A 155 11.39 14.94 14.35
C VAL A 155 12.15 13.64 14.15
N ASN A 156 13.46 13.64 14.34
CA ASN A 156 14.21 12.41 14.53
C ASN A 156 13.88 11.89 15.94
N VAL A 157 13.23 10.74 16.03
CA VAL A 157 12.78 10.21 17.33
C VAL A 157 13.91 9.92 18.30
N LYS A 158 15.14 9.72 17.82
CA LYS A 158 16.32 9.53 18.68
C LYS A 158 16.78 10.82 19.37
N GLU A 159 16.35 11.97 18.86
CA GLU A 159 16.72 13.29 19.39
C GLU A 159 15.71 13.83 20.40
N VAL A 160 14.56 13.14 20.60
CA VAL A 160 13.58 13.54 21.62
C VAL A 160 14.06 13.07 23.00
N PRO A 161 13.63 13.76 24.09
CA PRO A 161 13.93 13.35 25.44
C PRO A 161 13.50 11.91 25.74
N ASP A 162 14.15 11.29 26.73
CA ASP A 162 13.80 9.94 27.17
C ASP A 162 12.36 9.88 27.66
N GLY A 163 11.62 8.85 27.25
CA GLY A 163 10.21 8.65 27.55
C GLY A 163 9.24 9.37 26.60
N GLU A 164 9.70 10.16 25.60
CA GLU A 164 8.84 10.98 24.76
C GLU A 164 8.63 10.42 23.32
N ILE A 165 9.24 9.27 22.96
CA ILE A 165 9.07 8.70 21.61
C ILE A 165 7.59 8.33 21.36
N ALA A 166 6.92 7.73 22.34
CA ALA A 166 5.51 7.40 22.21
C ALA A 166 4.63 8.65 22.00
N ASP A 167 4.92 9.75 22.69
CA ASP A 167 4.22 11.03 22.54
C ASP A 167 4.45 11.64 21.13
N MET A 168 5.65 11.54 20.55
CA MET A 168 5.91 12.01 19.19
C MET A 168 5.20 11.16 18.13
N LEU A 169 5.13 9.85 18.32
CA LEU A 169 4.35 8.97 17.45
C LEU A 169 2.85 9.29 17.56
N MET A 170 2.35 9.49 18.76
CA MET A 170 0.98 9.93 19.00
C MET A 170 0.70 11.28 18.35
N ALA A 171 1.63 12.25 18.45
CA ALA A 171 1.50 13.58 17.83
C ALA A 171 1.35 13.48 16.31
N SER A 172 2.06 12.53 15.68
CA SER A 172 1.97 12.27 14.23
C SER A 172 0.63 11.63 13.83
N ALA A 173 0.06 10.78 14.68
CA ALA A 173 -1.19 10.05 14.44
C ALA A 173 -2.43 10.76 15.04
N TYR A 174 -2.31 12.01 15.40
CA TYR A 174 -3.36 12.77 16.07
C TYR A 174 -4.42 13.30 15.12
N LEU A 175 -5.33 12.43 14.68
CA LEU A 175 -6.39 12.74 13.72
C LEU A 175 -7.34 13.84 14.21
N ILE A 176 -7.93 14.59 13.28
CA ILE A 176 -8.86 15.69 13.57
C ILE A 176 -10.09 15.26 14.41
N GLY A 177 -10.47 13.99 14.36
CA GLY A 177 -11.59 13.45 15.12
C GLY A 177 -11.30 13.12 16.58
N PHE A 178 -10.05 13.17 17.03
CA PHE A 178 -9.67 12.87 18.41
C PHE A 178 -9.80 14.07 19.34
N ARG A 179 -10.12 13.79 20.62
CA ARG A 179 -10.13 14.79 21.70
C ARG A 179 -8.73 15.35 21.88
N ARG A 180 -8.59 16.66 21.86
CA ARG A 180 -7.28 17.31 21.96
C ARG A 180 -6.73 17.30 23.36
N GLU A 181 -5.59 16.68 23.56
CA GLU A 181 -4.80 16.68 24.78
C GLU A 181 -3.39 17.22 24.50
N LYS A 182 -2.71 17.68 25.55
CA LYS A 182 -1.32 18.12 25.43
C LYS A 182 -0.38 16.92 25.51
N LEU A 183 0.57 16.86 24.60
CA LEU A 183 1.70 15.94 24.59
C LEU A 183 2.96 16.77 24.86
N GLY A 184 3.73 16.46 25.89
CA GLY A 184 4.87 17.29 26.28
C GLY A 184 4.54 18.79 26.46
N GLY A 185 3.32 19.10 26.96
CA GLY A 185 2.86 20.47 27.16
C GLY A 185 2.34 21.21 25.91
N LYS A 186 2.40 20.63 24.73
CA LYS A 186 1.98 21.22 23.44
C LYS A 186 0.81 20.47 22.81
N TYR A 187 0.06 21.17 21.95
CA TYR A 187 -0.96 20.58 21.10
C TYR A 187 -0.41 20.26 19.72
N TYR A 188 -0.80 19.11 19.19
CA TYR A 188 -0.38 18.63 17.86
C TYR A 188 -1.58 18.28 16.98
N MET A 189 -1.31 18.10 15.70
CA MET A 189 -2.22 17.58 14.70
C MET A 189 -1.47 16.60 13.82
N ASP A 190 -2.18 15.60 13.31
CA ASP A 190 -1.66 14.59 12.37
C ASP A 190 -0.83 15.24 11.26
N GLY A 191 0.35 14.68 11.03
CA GLY A 191 1.30 15.15 10.02
C GLY A 191 0.78 15.08 8.59
N GLY A 192 -0.24 14.24 8.33
CA GLY A 192 -0.89 14.13 7.02
C GLY A 192 -1.53 15.44 6.54
N GLY A 193 -1.87 16.34 7.47
CA GLY A 193 -2.36 17.68 7.14
C GLY A 193 -1.32 18.59 6.49
N VAL A 194 -0.04 18.25 6.54
CA VAL A 194 1.06 19.07 5.99
C VAL A 194 1.97 18.31 5.03
N ASN A 195 2.31 17.06 5.33
CA ASN A 195 3.15 16.20 4.49
C ASN A 195 2.80 14.73 4.71
N ASN A 196 1.93 14.18 3.87
CA ASN A 196 1.48 12.79 4.01
C ASN A 196 2.43 11.77 3.41
N VAL A 197 3.33 12.19 2.51
CA VAL A 197 4.32 11.36 1.82
C VAL A 197 5.70 12.02 1.95
N PRO A 198 6.41 11.85 3.08
CA PRO A 198 7.58 12.65 3.44
C PRO A 198 8.87 12.23 2.70
N ILE A 199 8.87 12.25 1.36
CA ILE A 199 10.03 11.93 0.52
C ILE A 199 11.11 13.00 0.67
N ASP A 200 10.71 14.27 0.70
CA ASP A 200 11.58 15.43 0.90
C ASP A 200 12.45 15.29 2.14
N VAL A 201 11.90 14.76 3.22
CA VAL A 201 12.63 14.52 4.47
C VAL A 201 13.86 13.65 4.24
N LEU A 202 13.72 12.52 3.53
CA LEU A 202 14.85 11.63 3.27
C LEU A 202 15.83 12.20 2.24
N ILE A 203 15.35 12.96 1.24
CA ILE A 203 16.21 13.67 0.30
C ILE A 203 17.09 14.69 1.05
N GLU A 204 16.51 15.48 1.96
CA GLU A 204 17.25 16.43 2.80
C GLU A 204 18.26 15.77 3.73
N LYS A 205 18.02 14.53 4.13
CA LYS A 205 18.96 13.70 4.92
C LYS A 205 20.01 13.00 4.07
N GLY A 206 20.00 13.20 2.74
CA GLY A 206 21.04 12.73 1.82
C GLY A 206 20.80 11.33 1.25
N TYR A 207 19.64 10.72 1.47
CA TYR A 207 19.28 9.43 0.86
C TYR A 207 19.07 9.59 -0.65
N LYS A 208 19.68 8.69 -1.43
CA LYS A 208 19.62 8.71 -2.91
C LYS A 208 18.73 7.61 -3.48
N ASP A 209 18.68 6.46 -2.83
CA ASP A 209 17.82 5.34 -3.20
C ASP A 209 16.69 5.25 -2.16
N ILE A 210 15.45 5.60 -2.53
CA ILE A 210 14.32 5.77 -1.61
C ILE A 210 13.16 4.89 -2.04
N LEU A 211 12.76 3.98 -1.16
CA LEU A 211 11.55 3.15 -1.28
C LEU A 211 10.34 3.96 -0.77
N VAL A 212 9.27 4.02 -1.54
CA VAL A 212 8.06 4.78 -1.20
C VAL A 212 6.88 3.85 -1.11
N PHE A 213 6.38 3.61 0.10
CA PHE A 213 5.19 2.79 0.33
C PHE A 213 3.95 3.68 0.34
N ARG A 214 3.24 3.67 -0.78
CA ARG A 214 1.97 4.40 -0.95
C ARG A 214 0.80 3.55 -0.44
N ILE A 215 -0.15 4.21 0.20
CA ILE A 215 -1.43 3.60 0.62
C ILE A 215 -2.62 4.47 0.25
N TYR A 216 -2.37 5.56 -0.48
CA TYR A 216 -3.37 6.54 -0.90
C TYR A 216 -4.25 6.98 0.27
N GLY A 217 -3.60 7.42 1.36
CA GLY A 217 -4.25 7.99 2.52
C GLY A 217 -4.74 9.42 2.29
N TYR A 218 -5.60 9.88 3.18
CA TYR A 218 -6.04 11.27 3.16
C TYR A 218 -4.94 12.17 3.74
N GLY A 219 -4.60 13.22 3.00
CA GLY A 219 -3.62 14.20 3.43
C GLY A 219 -3.03 14.98 2.27
N VAL A 220 -2.06 15.83 2.59
CA VAL A 220 -1.35 16.63 1.61
C VAL A 220 -0.30 15.74 0.92
N ASP A 221 -0.56 15.40 -0.33
CA ASP A 221 0.37 14.67 -1.18
C ASP A 221 1.46 15.63 -1.71
N THR A 222 2.57 15.70 -0.99
CA THR A 222 3.69 16.57 -1.31
C THR A 222 4.51 16.06 -2.49
N GLU A 223 4.47 14.76 -2.80
CA GLU A 223 5.18 14.15 -3.92
C GLU A 223 4.83 14.81 -5.26
N ARG A 224 3.56 15.18 -5.46
CA ARG A 224 3.09 15.82 -6.71
C ARG A 224 3.79 17.15 -7.04
N ARG A 225 4.39 17.80 -6.04
CA ARG A 225 5.07 19.09 -6.17
C ARG A 225 6.56 18.99 -5.92
N LEU A 226 7.03 17.80 -5.55
CA LEU A 226 8.42 17.56 -5.22
C LEU A 226 9.28 17.60 -6.50
N LYS A 227 10.33 18.38 -6.47
CA LYS A 227 11.39 18.31 -7.46
C LYS A 227 12.43 17.32 -6.98
N VAL A 228 12.39 16.12 -7.55
CA VAL A 228 13.35 15.07 -7.24
C VAL A 228 14.66 15.40 -7.95
N PRO A 229 15.81 15.45 -7.23
CA PRO A 229 17.12 15.61 -7.85
C PRO A 229 17.45 14.45 -8.82
N ASP A 230 18.22 14.71 -9.86
CA ASP A 230 18.55 13.72 -10.91
C ASP A 230 19.32 12.50 -10.37
N ASP A 231 20.00 12.66 -9.24
CA ASP A 231 20.78 11.61 -8.57
C ASP A 231 19.99 10.86 -7.48
N VAL A 232 18.68 11.09 -7.39
CA VAL A 232 17.77 10.42 -6.45
C VAL A 232 16.84 9.48 -7.21
N HIS A 233 16.78 8.23 -6.77
CA HIS A 233 15.95 7.19 -7.34
C HIS A 233 14.81 6.82 -6.41
N LEU A 234 13.56 6.93 -6.89
CA LEU A 234 12.37 6.58 -6.13
C LEU A 234 11.81 5.24 -6.63
N TYR A 235 11.62 4.30 -5.69
CA TYR A 235 11.05 2.97 -5.95
C TYR A 235 9.69 2.86 -5.26
N HIS A 236 8.62 2.88 -6.04
CA HIS A 236 7.25 2.90 -5.51
C HIS A 236 6.68 1.50 -5.32
N VAL A 237 6.13 1.26 -4.14
CA VAL A 237 5.21 0.16 -3.86
C VAL A 237 3.85 0.78 -3.60
N ALA A 238 2.90 0.54 -4.51
CA ALA A 238 1.58 1.16 -4.48
C ALA A 238 0.48 0.14 -4.76
N PRO A 239 -0.66 0.20 -4.05
CA PRO A 239 -1.74 -0.75 -4.22
C PRO A 239 -2.45 -0.50 -5.55
N ARG A 240 -2.72 -1.60 -6.27
CA ARG A 240 -3.58 -1.61 -7.48
C ARG A 240 -5.03 -1.94 -7.15
N GLN A 241 -5.37 -2.04 -5.89
CA GLN A 241 -6.70 -2.33 -5.39
C GLN A 241 -7.02 -1.43 -4.21
N ASP A 242 -8.31 -1.26 -3.99
CA ASP A 242 -8.80 -0.54 -2.81
C ASP A 242 -8.38 -1.25 -1.50
N LEU A 243 -7.75 -0.49 -0.63
CA LEU A 243 -7.34 -0.91 0.70
C LEU A 243 -8.44 -0.75 1.77
N GLY A 244 -9.58 -0.17 1.40
CA GLY A 244 -10.68 0.13 2.30
C GLY A 244 -10.62 1.53 2.91
N GLY A 245 -11.48 1.79 3.90
CA GLY A 245 -11.60 3.08 4.56
C GLY A 245 -10.43 3.40 5.49
N LEU A 246 -10.20 4.71 5.72
CA LEU A 246 -9.18 5.24 6.62
C LEU A 246 -9.30 4.67 8.05
N LEU A 247 -10.54 4.55 8.54
CA LEU A 247 -10.85 4.08 9.89
C LEU A 247 -11.40 2.64 9.92
N GLU A 248 -11.24 1.88 8.83
CA GLU A 248 -11.73 0.50 8.73
C GLU A 248 -10.75 -0.49 9.38
N PHE A 249 -10.65 -0.42 10.71
CA PHE A 249 -9.79 -1.31 11.51
C PHE A 249 -10.40 -2.71 11.67
N ASP A 250 -10.48 -3.44 10.55
CA ASP A 250 -11.01 -4.78 10.43
C ASP A 250 -9.90 -5.81 10.18
N ARG A 251 -9.86 -6.89 10.96
CA ARG A 251 -8.82 -7.93 10.88
C ARG A 251 -8.75 -8.63 9.53
N ARG A 252 -9.90 -8.90 8.89
CA ARG A 252 -9.93 -9.58 7.59
C ARG A 252 -9.38 -8.66 6.51
N ARG A 253 -9.77 -7.38 6.60
CA ARG A 253 -9.25 -6.34 5.70
C ARG A 253 -7.74 -6.16 5.90
N ALA A 254 -7.27 -6.06 7.13
CA ALA A 254 -5.85 -5.90 7.44
C ALA A 254 -5.01 -7.08 6.90
N ARG A 255 -5.44 -8.33 7.11
CA ARG A 255 -4.77 -9.52 6.54
C ARG A 255 -4.72 -9.49 5.03
N LYS A 256 -5.83 -9.10 4.38
CA LYS A 256 -5.87 -8.96 2.91
C LYS A 256 -4.91 -7.88 2.43
N ASN A 257 -4.85 -6.74 3.13
CA ASN A 257 -3.97 -5.64 2.80
C ASN A 257 -2.49 -6.02 2.99
N MET A 258 -2.14 -6.78 4.04
CA MET A 258 -0.78 -7.32 4.22
C MET A 258 -0.38 -8.23 3.06
N VAL A 259 -1.24 -9.16 2.66
CA VAL A 259 -0.98 -10.04 1.50
C VAL A 259 -0.79 -9.22 0.23
N LEU A 260 -1.64 -8.21 0.01
CA LEU A 260 -1.53 -7.34 -1.16
C LEU A 260 -0.20 -6.56 -1.15
N GLY A 261 0.17 -5.96 -0.02
CA GLY A 261 1.43 -5.23 0.13
C GLY A 261 2.65 -6.11 -0.15
N TYR A 262 2.64 -7.34 0.35
CA TYR A 262 3.69 -8.31 0.11
C TYR A 262 3.89 -8.59 -1.40
N PHE A 263 2.81 -8.87 -2.12
CA PHE A 263 2.90 -9.18 -3.55
C PHE A 263 3.19 -7.93 -4.40
N ASP A 264 2.67 -6.76 -4.04
CA ASP A 264 2.98 -5.51 -4.75
C ASP A 264 4.44 -5.10 -4.55
N ALA A 265 5.01 -5.32 -3.36
CA ALA A 265 6.45 -5.13 -3.13
C ALA A 265 7.28 -6.14 -3.94
N LYS A 266 6.88 -7.41 -4.01
CA LYS A 266 7.54 -8.39 -4.90
C LYS A 266 7.46 -8.00 -6.37
N ARG A 267 6.36 -7.36 -6.79
CA ARG A 267 6.28 -6.82 -8.15
C ARG A 267 7.38 -5.79 -8.41
N MET A 268 7.58 -4.83 -7.52
CA MET A 268 8.63 -3.84 -7.64
C MET A 268 10.03 -4.49 -7.58
N LEU A 269 10.25 -5.38 -6.61
CA LEU A 269 11.55 -6.03 -6.38
C LEU A 269 12.02 -6.90 -7.55
N TYR A 270 11.11 -7.58 -8.23
CA TYR A 270 11.43 -8.55 -9.28
C TYR A 270 10.95 -8.13 -10.68
N GLY A 271 10.38 -6.94 -10.82
CA GLY A 271 9.85 -6.45 -12.09
C GLY A 271 8.68 -7.30 -12.61
N LEU A 272 7.80 -7.77 -11.71
CA LEU A 272 6.67 -8.59 -12.12
C LEU A 272 5.63 -7.75 -12.87
N GLU A 273 5.07 -8.33 -13.89
CA GLU A 273 4.06 -7.74 -14.75
C GLU A 273 2.63 -8.15 -14.37
N GLY A 274 1.66 -7.84 -15.25
CA GLY A 274 0.24 -8.08 -15.05
C GLY A 274 -0.47 -6.95 -14.30
N ARG A 275 -1.78 -6.84 -14.53
CA ARG A 275 -2.65 -5.82 -13.90
C ARG A 275 -3.25 -6.31 -12.58
N ALA A 276 -3.69 -7.57 -12.54
CA ALA A 276 -4.35 -8.18 -11.39
C ALA A 276 -3.56 -9.35 -10.80
N PHE A 277 -2.77 -10.02 -11.61
CA PHE A 277 -1.90 -11.12 -11.23
C PHE A 277 -0.44 -10.64 -11.11
N TYR A 278 0.43 -11.52 -10.66
CA TYR A 278 1.86 -11.28 -10.52
C TYR A 278 2.60 -12.23 -11.44
N LEU A 279 3.01 -11.70 -12.61
CA LEU A 279 3.52 -12.47 -13.72
C LEU A 279 5.02 -12.25 -13.89
N ASP A 280 5.81 -13.33 -13.78
CA ASP A 280 7.22 -13.36 -14.16
C ASP A 280 7.30 -13.66 -15.65
N ALA A 281 7.52 -12.63 -16.46
CA ALA A 281 7.52 -12.68 -17.92
C ALA A 281 8.89 -12.25 -18.47
N PRO A 282 9.92 -13.12 -18.37
CA PRO A 282 11.31 -12.75 -18.69
C PRO A 282 11.62 -12.69 -20.17
N GLU A 283 10.75 -13.23 -21.03
CA GLU A 283 11.02 -13.41 -22.44
C GLU A 283 10.83 -12.11 -23.26
N SER A 284 11.35 -12.08 -24.47
CA SER A 284 11.21 -10.94 -25.38
C SER A 284 9.79 -10.83 -25.97
N GLU A 285 9.45 -9.67 -26.51
CA GLU A 285 8.19 -9.44 -27.21
C GLU A 285 7.97 -10.44 -28.36
N ILE A 286 9.05 -10.76 -29.10
CA ILE A 286 9.00 -11.73 -30.20
C ILE A 286 8.62 -13.13 -29.72
N TYR A 287 9.06 -13.51 -28.51
CA TYR A 287 8.64 -14.78 -27.91
C TYR A 287 7.12 -14.81 -27.69
N TYR A 288 6.56 -13.77 -27.08
CA TYR A 288 5.13 -13.69 -26.83
C TYR A 288 4.29 -13.55 -28.10
N PHE A 289 4.82 -12.85 -29.11
CA PHE A 289 4.23 -12.84 -30.44
C PHE A 289 4.09 -14.23 -31.03
N ASN A 290 5.17 -15.02 -31.00
CA ASN A 290 5.16 -16.40 -31.50
C ASN A 290 4.19 -17.30 -30.70
N ARG A 291 4.10 -17.10 -29.38
CA ARG A 291 3.11 -17.79 -28.54
C ARG A 291 1.68 -17.43 -28.94
N LEU A 292 1.39 -16.13 -29.13
CA LEU A 292 0.09 -15.68 -29.62
C LEU A 292 -0.28 -16.35 -30.94
N LEU A 293 0.64 -16.41 -31.90
CA LEU A 293 0.38 -17.07 -33.19
C LEU A 293 0.11 -18.57 -33.06
N ALA A 294 0.85 -19.25 -32.20
CA ALA A 294 0.72 -20.69 -32.00
C ALA A 294 -0.58 -21.07 -31.28
N GLU A 295 -0.99 -20.27 -30.28
CA GLU A 295 -2.10 -20.55 -29.37
C GLU A 295 -3.39 -19.84 -29.78
N ALA A 296 -3.33 -18.85 -30.69
CA ALA A 296 -4.47 -18.02 -31.06
C ALA A 296 -5.73 -18.81 -31.48
N PRO A 297 -5.64 -19.89 -32.26
CA PRO A 297 -6.83 -20.63 -32.65
C PRO A 297 -7.63 -21.20 -31.48
N GLU A 298 -6.93 -21.74 -30.46
CA GLU A 298 -7.55 -22.32 -29.27
C GLU A 298 -8.06 -21.22 -28.33
N LEU A 299 -7.24 -20.19 -28.11
CA LEU A 299 -7.56 -19.09 -27.21
C LEU A 299 -8.76 -18.25 -27.69
N LEU A 300 -8.94 -18.08 -29.00
CA LEU A 300 -10.08 -17.34 -29.55
C LEU A 300 -11.42 -18.01 -29.22
N ALA A 301 -11.47 -19.35 -29.21
CA ALA A 301 -12.67 -20.09 -28.84
C ALA A 301 -13.06 -19.87 -27.38
N ASP A 302 -12.07 -19.79 -26.49
CA ASP A 302 -12.29 -19.56 -25.06
C ASP A 302 -12.72 -18.11 -24.76
N ILE A 303 -12.21 -17.13 -25.52
CA ILE A 303 -12.50 -15.71 -25.29
C ILE A 303 -13.83 -15.29 -25.89
N TRP A 304 -14.14 -15.81 -27.08
CA TRP A 304 -15.36 -15.53 -27.82
C TRP A 304 -16.16 -16.79 -28.10
N PRO A 305 -16.79 -17.39 -27.10
CA PRO A 305 -17.60 -18.62 -27.26
C PRO A 305 -18.82 -18.43 -28.18
N GLN A 306 -19.16 -17.17 -28.51
CA GLN A 306 -20.21 -16.85 -29.48
C GLN A 306 -19.76 -16.89 -30.94
N LEU A 307 -18.46 -17.10 -31.22
CA LEU A 307 -17.97 -17.29 -32.58
C LEU A 307 -18.57 -18.56 -33.19
N SER A 308 -19.09 -18.44 -34.41
CA SER A 308 -19.59 -19.58 -35.15
C SER A 308 -18.44 -20.53 -35.53
N GLU A 309 -18.77 -21.81 -35.77
CA GLU A 309 -17.79 -22.79 -36.25
C GLU A 309 -17.06 -22.32 -37.54
N THR A 310 -17.74 -21.60 -38.42
CA THR A 310 -17.15 -21.03 -39.64
C THR A 310 -16.15 -19.92 -39.29
N GLU A 311 -16.43 -19.08 -38.33
CA GLU A 311 -15.52 -18.01 -37.89
C GLU A 311 -14.29 -18.58 -37.19
N LEU A 312 -14.47 -19.59 -36.33
CA LEU A 312 -13.37 -20.32 -35.69
C LEU A 312 -12.48 -21.03 -36.73
N PHE A 313 -13.08 -21.72 -37.69
CA PHE A 313 -12.34 -22.35 -38.81
C PHE A 313 -11.57 -21.30 -39.62
N THR A 314 -12.20 -20.16 -39.92
CA THR A 314 -11.57 -19.05 -40.64
C THR A 314 -10.41 -18.46 -39.82
N ALA A 315 -10.53 -18.36 -38.47
CA ALA A 315 -9.43 -17.94 -37.61
C ALA A 315 -8.27 -18.94 -37.61
N GLN A 316 -8.55 -20.25 -37.53
CA GLN A 316 -7.52 -21.29 -37.56
C GLN A 316 -6.75 -21.32 -38.89
N MET A 317 -7.39 -20.98 -40.00
CA MET A 317 -6.79 -20.91 -41.33
C MET A 317 -6.21 -19.51 -41.64
N ALA A 318 -6.26 -18.59 -40.72
CA ALA A 318 -5.81 -17.21 -40.93
C ALA A 318 -4.27 -17.19 -41.10
N SER A 319 -3.80 -16.38 -42.06
CA SER A 319 -2.38 -16.08 -42.18
C SER A 319 -1.90 -15.20 -41.03
N CYS A 320 -0.60 -15.21 -40.74
CA CYS A 320 0.04 -14.34 -39.74
C CYS A 320 -0.38 -12.87 -39.93
N ARG A 321 -0.46 -12.40 -41.16
CA ARG A 321 -0.92 -11.04 -41.49
C ARG A 321 -2.33 -10.75 -40.99
N ARG A 322 -3.26 -11.70 -41.14
CA ARG A 322 -4.64 -11.53 -40.68
C ARG A 322 -4.74 -11.49 -39.16
N TYR A 323 -3.90 -12.28 -38.47
CA TYR A 323 -3.81 -12.18 -36.99
C TYR A 323 -3.35 -10.79 -36.57
N THR A 324 -2.27 -10.28 -37.18
CA THR A 324 -1.69 -8.98 -36.77
C THR A 324 -2.57 -7.77 -37.13
N GLU A 325 -3.24 -7.82 -38.32
CA GLU A 325 -4.02 -6.69 -38.83
C GLU A 325 -5.49 -6.67 -38.33
N GLU A 326 -6.06 -7.84 -38.02
CA GLU A 326 -7.49 -7.92 -37.67
C GLU A 326 -7.74 -8.44 -36.26
N TRP A 327 -7.21 -9.62 -35.92
CA TRP A 327 -7.60 -10.34 -34.71
C TRP A 327 -6.92 -9.78 -33.45
N PHE A 328 -5.63 -9.54 -33.47
CA PHE A 328 -4.92 -9.01 -32.30
C PHE A 328 -5.37 -7.59 -31.90
N PRO A 329 -5.59 -6.65 -32.85
CA PRO A 329 -6.19 -5.37 -32.52
C PRO A 329 -7.59 -5.46 -31.92
N LYS A 330 -8.45 -6.37 -32.45
CA LYS A 330 -9.77 -6.63 -31.88
C LYS A 330 -9.68 -7.19 -30.45
N LEU A 331 -8.76 -8.11 -30.23
CA LEU A 331 -8.49 -8.71 -28.92
C LEU A 331 -7.96 -7.67 -27.93
N ALA A 332 -7.00 -6.86 -28.33
CA ALA A 332 -6.46 -5.77 -27.52
C ALA A 332 -7.55 -4.80 -27.09
N LYS A 333 -8.46 -4.42 -28.00
CA LYS A 333 -9.62 -3.59 -27.69
C LYS A 333 -10.59 -4.26 -26.72
N ALA A 334 -10.87 -5.56 -26.91
CA ALA A 334 -11.74 -6.33 -26.02
C ALA A 334 -11.17 -6.47 -24.60
N LEU A 335 -9.84 -6.53 -24.49
CA LEU A 335 -9.11 -6.56 -23.22
C LEU A 335 -8.82 -5.16 -22.64
N HIS A 336 -9.33 -4.10 -23.28
CA HIS A 336 -9.15 -2.70 -22.85
C HIS A 336 -7.68 -2.29 -22.74
N LEU A 337 -6.84 -2.71 -23.68
CA LEU A 337 -5.46 -2.24 -23.80
C LEU A 337 -5.42 -0.80 -24.34
N LYS A 338 -4.34 -0.08 -24.04
CA LYS A 338 -4.09 1.25 -24.60
C LYS A 338 -3.74 1.12 -26.08
N GLU A 339 -3.68 2.23 -26.82
CA GLU A 339 -3.38 2.24 -28.26
C GLU A 339 -1.93 1.81 -28.57
N ASP A 340 -1.00 2.01 -27.62
CA ASP A 340 0.42 1.72 -27.69
C ASP A 340 0.81 0.32 -27.17
N TRP A 341 -0.16 -0.62 -27.11
CA TRP A 341 0.09 -1.98 -26.64
C TRP A 341 1.12 -2.73 -27.50
N ASP A 342 1.91 -3.56 -26.89
CA ASP A 342 2.79 -4.54 -27.54
C ASP A 342 2.25 -5.98 -27.42
N TYR A 343 2.87 -6.93 -28.14
CA TYR A 343 2.43 -8.33 -28.15
C TYR A 343 2.65 -9.03 -26.79
N ARG A 344 3.58 -8.57 -25.99
CA ARG A 344 3.81 -9.05 -24.63
C ARG A 344 2.65 -8.63 -23.72
N GLU A 345 2.27 -7.35 -23.74
CA GLU A 345 1.12 -6.85 -22.98
C GLU A 345 -0.17 -7.56 -23.40
N LEU A 346 -0.37 -7.78 -24.69
CA LEU A 346 -1.51 -8.49 -25.22
C LEU A 346 -1.58 -9.93 -24.69
N TYR A 347 -0.47 -10.70 -24.78
CA TYR A 347 -0.40 -12.08 -24.32
C TYR A 347 -0.65 -12.18 -22.81
N LEU A 348 0.01 -11.36 -22.00
CA LEU A 348 -0.15 -11.35 -20.55
C LEU A 348 -1.57 -10.96 -20.12
N SER A 349 -2.19 -9.99 -20.81
CA SER A 349 -3.57 -9.57 -20.52
C SER A 349 -4.57 -10.67 -20.87
N LEU A 350 -4.30 -11.44 -21.92
CA LEU A 350 -5.05 -12.61 -22.31
C LEU A 350 -4.98 -13.70 -21.23
N LEU A 351 -3.78 -14.04 -20.77
CA LEU A 351 -3.57 -15.00 -19.68
C LEU A 351 -4.31 -14.57 -18.40
N GLU A 352 -4.27 -13.28 -18.07
CA GLU A 352 -5.02 -12.75 -16.92
C GLU A 352 -6.53 -12.87 -17.08
N HIS A 353 -7.05 -12.65 -18.30
CA HIS A 353 -8.46 -12.81 -18.60
C HIS A 353 -8.90 -14.26 -18.37
N LEU A 354 -8.18 -15.22 -18.93
CA LEU A 354 -8.43 -16.65 -18.74
C LEU A 354 -8.29 -17.08 -17.28
N ALA A 355 -7.24 -16.62 -16.60
CA ALA A 355 -7.02 -16.91 -15.18
C ALA A 355 -8.20 -16.45 -14.29
N ARG A 356 -8.87 -15.34 -14.65
CA ARG A 356 -10.09 -14.89 -13.96
C ARG A 356 -11.28 -15.79 -14.25
N GLN A 357 -11.48 -16.20 -15.51
CA GLN A 357 -12.55 -17.14 -15.89
C GLN A 357 -12.43 -18.46 -15.15
N TYR A 358 -11.21 -19.01 -15.08
CA TYR A 358 -10.93 -20.27 -14.39
C TYR A 358 -10.71 -20.10 -12.87
N LYS A 359 -10.97 -18.92 -12.30
CA LYS A 359 -10.86 -18.61 -10.87
C LYS A 359 -9.49 -18.96 -10.27
N ILE A 360 -8.42 -18.80 -11.06
CA ILE A 360 -7.06 -19.01 -10.60
C ILE A 360 -6.73 -18.03 -9.46
N SER A 361 -5.99 -18.51 -8.45
CA SER A 361 -5.56 -17.67 -7.34
C SER A 361 -4.62 -16.58 -7.81
N ARG A 362 -4.91 -15.33 -7.46
CA ARG A 362 -4.06 -14.20 -7.88
C ARG A 362 -2.87 -13.93 -6.96
N PHE A 363 -2.92 -14.37 -5.71
CA PHE A 363 -1.82 -14.22 -4.75
C PHE A 363 -0.81 -15.37 -4.87
N LYS A 364 -0.21 -15.44 -6.05
CA LYS A 364 0.87 -16.34 -6.42
C LYS A 364 1.63 -15.72 -7.58
N ILE A 365 2.92 -15.97 -7.67
CA ILE A 365 3.73 -15.55 -8.82
C ILE A 365 3.66 -16.67 -9.86
N TYR A 366 3.27 -16.30 -11.08
CA TYR A 366 3.18 -17.21 -12.23
C TYR A 366 4.26 -16.89 -13.21
N ARG A 367 5.01 -17.91 -13.64
CA ARG A 367 6.02 -17.76 -14.68
C ARG A 367 5.36 -18.00 -16.03
N CYS A 368 5.53 -17.02 -16.94
CA CYS A 368 4.96 -17.02 -18.27
C CYS A 368 6.09 -17.32 -19.28
N VAL A 369 6.35 -18.60 -19.55
CA VAL A 369 7.37 -19.12 -20.47
C VAL A 369 6.80 -20.24 -21.31
#